data_42514328306eccf5cb806f74d3ed7034
#
_entry.id   42514328306eccf5cb806f74d3ed7034
#
_cell.length_a   1.000
_cell.length_b   1.000
_cell.length_c   1.000
_cell.angle_alpha   90.00
_cell.angle_beta   90.00
_cell.angle_gamma   90.00
#
_symmetry.space_group_name_H-M   'P 1'
#
loop_
_entity.id
_entity.type
_entity.pdbx_description
1 polymer ?
#
loop_
_entity_poly.entity_id
_entity_poly.type
_entity_poly.pdbx_seq_one_letter_code
_entity_poly.pdbx_strand_id
1 'polypeptide(L)'
;MLSRVAESIYWMARYIERAENLARFIDVTLSLLLDQPGSPASQWEPLVSTTGDEIYFKEHYGVATSENVIRFLTSDGNYSNSILSSLRQARENGRTVRESISSETWEQLNEFYHFVNSEATKDAPLNSPGDYFRTVKQHAHLFQGIMDATMSHNAGWHFANMGRLLERADKTSRILDVKYFTLTPSPADGGNTIDDLGWSAVLRSVSGFEMYRQRFRGLSVKRVVEFLVLDRQFPRSVQYCLSGAESSLRKITGTPALTYRCSAERRLGSLKAEMAYSDVEAILQRGLHQFIDDLQIKLNAIGDGIHETFFAMRPVEASQQQTQLSTVSR
;
A
#
# COMPACT_ATOMS: atom_id res chain seq x y z
N MET A 1 -9.43 -20.21 11.32
CA MET A 1 -8.27 -20.23 10.40
C MET A 1 -6.99 -20.25 11.23
N LEU A 2 -5.98 -21.01 10.83
CA LEU A 2 -4.68 -21.01 11.51
C LEU A 2 -3.97 -19.65 11.30
N SER A 3 -3.27 -19.16 12.36
CA SER A 3 -2.57 -17.86 12.31
C SER A 3 -1.62 -17.73 11.12
N ARG A 4 -0.82 -18.77 10.83
CA ARG A 4 0.10 -18.78 9.66
C ARG A 4 -0.62 -18.64 8.31
N VAL A 5 -1.79 -19.28 8.16
CA VAL A 5 -2.58 -19.17 6.92
C VAL A 5 -3.13 -17.76 6.76
N ALA A 6 -3.65 -17.19 7.84
CA ALA A 6 -4.15 -15.81 7.86
C ALA A 6 -3.04 -14.81 7.54
N GLU A 7 -1.86 -14.98 8.15
CA GLU A 7 -0.69 -14.16 7.94
C GLU A 7 -0.20 -14.22 6.49
N SER A 8 -0.04 -15.44 5.94
CA SER A 8 0.41 -15.62 4.55
C SER A 8 -0.56 -14.99 3.54
N ILE A 9 -1.87 -15.15 3.72
CA ILE A 9 -2.88 -14.53 2.85
C ILE A 9 -2.83 -13.00 2.96
N TYR A 10 -2.74 -12.46 4.18
CA TYR A 10 -2.64 -11.03 4.43
C TYR A 10 -1.42 -10.42 3.75
N TRP A 11 -0.24 -11.01 3.94
CA TRP A 11 1.01 -10.52 3.34
C TRP A 11 1.07 -10.74 1.83
N MET A 12 0.54 -11.83 1.30
CA MET A 12 0.42 -12.05 -0.14
C MET A 12 -0.29 -10.87 -0.82
N ALA A 13 -1.45 -10.48 -0.30
CA ALA A 13 -2.22 -9.38 -0.86
C ALA A 13 -1.51 -8.02 -0.67
N ARG A 14 -0.82 -7.79 0.45
CA ARG A 14 -0.01 -6.59 0.66
C ARG A 14 1.12 -6.47 -0.36
N TYR A 15 1.85 -7.55 -0.60
CA TYR A 15 2.97 -7.55 -1.55
C TYR A 15 2.52 -7.31 -2.99
N ILE A 16 1.38 -7.84 -3.42
CA ILE A 16 0.80 -7.55 -4.74
C ILE A 16 0.44 -6.07 -4.85
N GLU A 17 -0.23 -5.51 -3.85
CA GLU A 17 -0.60 -4.08 -3.82
C GLU A 17 0.66 -3.20 -3.78
N ARG A 18 1.72 -3.62 -3.07
CA ARG A 18 3.01 -2.92 -3.02
C ARG A 18 3.66 -2.85 -4.39
N ALA A 19 3.75 -3.98 -5.09
CA ALA A 19 4.30 -4.04 -6.45
C ALA A 19 3.54 -3.12 -7.41
N GLU A 20 2.21 -3.12 -7.36
CA GLU A 20 1.38 -2.20 -8.14
C GLU A 20 1.68 -0.73 -7.83
N ASN A 21 1.77 -0.37 -6.54
CA ASN A 21 1.98 1.03 -6.16
C ASN A 21 3.40 1.52 -6.47
N LEU A 22 4.42 0.66 -6.43
CA LEU A 22 5.76 1.01 -6.90
C LEU A 22 5.75 1.33 -8.40
N ALA A 23 5.05 0.55 -9.20
CA ALA A 23 4.85 0.87 -10.62
C ALA A 23 4.18 2.24 -10.81
N ARG A 24 3.22 2.59 -9.94
CA ARG A 24 2.56 3.90 -9.97
C ARG A 24 3.47 5.04 -9.54
N PHE A 25 4.35 4.83 -8.57
CA PHE A 25 5.35 5.82 -8.16
C PHE A 25 6.30 6.17 -9.29
N ILE A 26 6.80 5.16 -10.00
CA ILE A 26 7.69 5.36 -11.14
C ILE A 26 6.93 6.07 -12.27
N ASP A 27 5.72 5.65 -12.60
CA ASP A 27 4.88 6.26 -13.63
C ASP A 27 4.60 7.76 -13.37
N VAL A 28 4.27 8.14 -12.11
CA VAL A 28 4.02 9.55 -11.79
C VAL A 28 5.29 10.36 -11.92
N THR A 29 6.43 9.82 -11.46
CA THR A 29 7.72 10.50 -11.58
C THR A 29 8.10 10.70 -13.05
N LEU A 30 8.01 9.66 -13.87
CA LEU A 30 8.24 9.76 -15.32
C LEU A 30 7.34 10.83 -15.98
N SER A 31 6.06 10.88 -15.61
CA SER A 31 5.13 11.86 -16.14
C SER A 31 5.47 13.29 -15.69
N LEU A 32 5.88 13.48 -14.42
CA LEU A 32 6.29 14.78 -13.89
C LEU A 32 7.55 15.30 -14.57
N LEU A 33 8.48 14.40 -14.93
CA LEU A 33 9.75 14.75 -15.59
C LEU A 33 9.59 15.23 -17.02
N LEU A 34 8.54 14.77 -17.72
CA LEU A 34 8.26 15.25 -19.09
C LEU A 34 7.90 16.75 -19.14
N ASP A 35 7.39 17.28 -18.03
CA ASP A 35 6.83 18.62 -17.94
C ASP A 35 7.76 19.64 -17.24
N GLN A 36 8.92 19.21 -16.71
CA GLN A 36 9.82 20.08 -15.94
C GLN A 36 11.26 20.09 -16.46
N PRO A 37 11.82 21.28 -16.85
CA PRO A 37 13.24 21.43 -17.08
C PRO A 37 14.00 21.46 -15.75
N GLY A 38 14.81 20.46 -15.47
CA GLY A 38 15.64 20.41 -14.26
C GLY A 38 16.79 19.43 -14.39
N SER A 39 17.72 19.41 -13.41
CA SER A 39 18.79 18.43 -13.37
C SER A 39 18.20 17.03 -13.14
N PRO A 40 18.56 16.02 -13.97
CA PRO A 40 17.99 14.68 -13.88
C PRO A 40 18.09 14.04 -12.49
N ALA A 41 19.15 14.27 -11.74
CA ALA A 41 19.36 13.65 -10.42
C ALA A 41 18.43 14.22 -9.34
N SER A 42 18.19 15.55 -9.33
CA SER A 42 17.35 16.19 -8.31
C SER A 42 15.86 15.84 -8.42
N GLN A 43 15.46 15.22 -9.53
CA GLN A 43 14.07 14.89 -9.83
C GLN A 43 13.69 13.47 -9.35
N TRP A 44 14.66 12.57 -9.18
CA TRP A 44 14.43 11.20 -8.73
C TRP A 44 14.66 11.01 -7.22
N GLU A 45 15.41 11.91 -6.59
CA GLU A 45 15.70 11.85 -5.15
C GLU A 45 14.42 11.84 -4.28
N PRO A 46 13.38 12.67 -4.57
CA PRO A 46 12.13 12.63 -3.80
C PRO A 46 11.44 11.26 -3.81
N LEU A 47 11.58 10.51 -4.92
CA LEU A 47 11.00 9.16 -4.99
C LEU A 47 11.72 8.18 -4.05
N VAL A 48 13.03 8.27 -3.95
CA VAL A 48 13.81 7.47 -3.00
C VAL A 48 13.44 7.86 -1.56
N SER A 49 13.37 9.16 -1.24
CA SER A 49 12.99 9.66 0.09
C SER A 49 11.62 9.13 0.54
N THR A 50 10.66 9.09 -0.38
CA THR A 50 9.30 8.59 -0.10
C THR A 50 9.28 7.09 0.26
N THR A 51 10.29 6.30 -0.14
CA THR A 51 10.38 4.90 0.27
C THR A 51 10.80 4.75 1.74
N GLY A 52 11.52 5.72 2.29
CA GLY A 52 12.13 5.68 3.62
C GLY A 52 13.44 4.91 3.66
N ASP A 53 13.97 4.47 2.51
CA ASP A 53 15.16 3.60 2.40
C ASP A 53 16.36 4.33 1.76
N GLU A 54 16.49 5.65 1.99
CA GLU A 54 17.55 6.49 1.41
C GLU A 54 18.97 6.01 1.75
N ILE A 55 19.18 5.54 2.97
CA ILE A 55 20.50 5.07 3.43
C ILE A 55 20.92 3.87 2.60
N TYR A 56 20.03 2.87 2.48
CA TYR A 56 20.28 1.68 1.66
C TYR A 56 20.54 2.05 0.20
N PHE A 57 19.74 2.96 -0.37
CA PHE A 57 19.92 3.42 -1.73
C PHE A 57 21.28 4.09 -1.95
N LYS A 58 21.67 5.02 -1.09
CA LYS A 58 22.97 5.74 -1.18
C LYS A 58 24.16 4.80 -1.09
N GLU A 59 24.09 3.80 -0.23
CA GLU A 59 25.15 2.80 -0.06
C GLU A 59 25.35 1.90 -1.29
N HIS A 60 24.27 1.53 -1.99
CA HIS A 60 24.31 0.56 -3.08
C HIS A 60 24.28 1.16 -4.47
N TYR A 61 23.66 2.33 -4.64
CA TYR A 61 23.42 2.97 -5.94
C TYR A 61 24.06 4.35 -6.07
N GLY A 62 24.38 5.02 -4.97
CA GLY A 62 24.98 6.35 -4.95
C GLY A 62 23.99 7.44 -5.41
N VAL A 63 24.16 7.96 -6.62
CA VAL A 63 23.35 9.08 -7.13
C VAL A 63 21.99 8.58 -7.64
N ALA A 64 20.92 9.34 -7.34
CA ALA A 64 19.55 9.05 -7.75
C ALA A 64 19.32 9.39 -9.23
N THR A 65 19.95 8.63 -10.14
CA THR A 65 19.65 8.69 -11.57
C THR A 65 18.37 7.90 -11.88
N SER A 66 17.74 8.19 -13.02
CA SER A 66 16.59 7.42 -13.53
C SER A 66 16.87 5.91 -13.52
N GLU A 67 18.00 5.51 -14.09
CA GLU A 67 18.40 4.09 -14.17
C GLU A 67 18.55 3.47 -12.78
N ASN A 68 19.28 4.11 -11.87
CA ASN A 68 19.52 3.59 -10.53
C ASN A 68 18.23 3.44 -9.74
N VAL A 69 17.35 4.44 -9.78
CA VAL A 69 16.08 4.42 -9.04
C VAL A 69 15.12 3.40 -9.62
N ILE A 70 15.01 3.30 -10.96
CA ILE A 70 14.16 2.29 -11.60
C ILE A 70 14.68 0.88 -11.27
N ARG A 71 15.98 0.63 -11.34
CA ARG A 71 16.58 -0.68 -10.97
C ARG A 71 16.31 -1.02 -9.49
N PHE A 72 16.57 -0.08 -8.60
CA PHE A 72 16.32 -0.22 -7.16
C PHE A 72 14.88 -0.61 -6.85
N LEU A 73 13.91 0.12 -7.40
CA LEU A 73 12.50 -0.10 -7.11
C LEU A 73 11.90 -1.30 -7.87
N THR A 74 12.52 -1.72 -8.98
CA THR A 74 11.93 -2.76 -9.85
C THR A 74 12.59 -4.10 -9.67
N SER A 75 13.91 -4.20 -9.90
CA SER A 75 14.62 -5.46 -10.12
C SER A 75 15.65 -5.80 -9.05
N ASP A 76 15.88 -4.96 -8.06
CA ASP A 76 16.82 -5.27 -6.97
C ASP A 76 16.27 -6.42 -6.11
N GLY A 77 16.91 -7.59 -6.24
CA GLY A 77 16.54 -8.79 -5.47
C GLY A 77 16.95 -8.76 -4.01
N ASN A 78 17.86 -7.85 -3.61
CA ASN A 78 18.33 -7.66 -2.24
C ASN A 78 17.49 -6.61 -1.49
N TYR A 79 16.91 -5.67 -2.21
CA TYR A 79 15.98 -4.71 -1.62
C TYR A 79 14.60 -5.35 -1.40
N SER A 80 14.21 -5.52 -0.15
CA SER A 80 13.00 -6.25 0.23
C SER A 80 11.71 -5.66 -0.32
N ASN A 81 11.69 -4.36 -0.60
CA ASN A 81 10.51 -3.64 -1.09
C ASN A 81 10.47 -3.45 -2.62
N SER A 82 11.45 -3.96 -3.40
CA SER A 82 11.37 -3.89 -4.87
C SER A 82 10.15 -4.65 -5.42
N ILE A 83 9.73 -4.35 -6.67
CA ILE A 83 8.65 -5.08 -7.35
C ILE A 83 8.97 -6.59 -7.40
N LEU A 84 10.19 -6.95 -7.81
CA LEU A 84 10.64 -8.34 -7.89
C LEU A 84 10.60 -9.04 -6.53
N SER A 85 11.15 -8.42 -5.49
CA SER A 85 11.17 -9.00 -4.13
C SER A 85 9.77 -9.11 -3.55
N SER A 86 8.91 -8.11 -3.77
CA SER A 86 7.51 -8.15 -3.36
C SER A 86 6.77 -9.32 -4.01
N LEU A 87 6.93 -9.52 -5.32
CA LEU A 87 6.28 -10.64 -6.01
C LEU A 87 6.85 -12.00 -5.62
N ARG A 88 8.15 -12.08 -5.33
CA ARG A 88 8.76 -13.29 -4.76
C ARG A 88 8.12 -13.65 -3.42
N GLN A 89 7.99 -12.68 -2.52
CA GLN A 89 7.36 -12.86 -1.21
C GLN A 89 5.87 -13.20 -1.34
N ALA A 90 5.14 -12.52 -2.24
CA ALA A 90 3.74 -12.83 -2.51
C ALA A 90 3.58 -14.30 -2.97
N ARG A 91 4.43 -14.74 -3.89
CA ARG A 91 4.42 -16.11 -4.42
C ARG A 91 4.74 -17.15 -3.36
N GLU A 92 5.75 -16.92 -2.51
CA GLU A 92 6.08 -17.84 -1.42
C GLU A 92 4.93 -17.92 -0.39
N ASN A 93 4.31 -16.81 -0.04
CA ASN A 93 3.11 -16.80 0.79
C ASN A 93 1.95 -17.58 0.13
N GLY A 94 1.66 -17.32 -1.15
CA GLY A 94 0.63 -18.04 -1.90
C GLY A 94 0.89 -19.54 -1.98
N ARG A 95 2.17 -19.95 -2.14
CA ARG A 95 2.58 -21.37 -2.17
C ARG A 95 2.26 -22.09 -0.86
N THR A 96 2.42 -21.43 0.28
CA THR A 96 2.13 -22.02 1.59
C THR A 96 0.64 -22.16 1.90
N VAL A 97 -0.22 -21.46 1.16
CA VAL A 97 -1.67 -21.42 1.39
C VAL A 97 -2.50 -21.85 0.18
N ARG A 98 -1.91 -22.64 -0.74
CA ARG A 98 -2.56 -23.06 -1.98
C ARG A 98 -3.95 -23.69 -1.79
N GLU A 99 -4.16 -24.42 -0.71
CA GLU A 99 -5.45 -25.03 -0.37
C GLU A 99 -6.51 -24.02 0.10
N SER A 100 -6.08 -22.79 0.40
CA SER A 100 -6.93 -21.71 0.92
C SER A 100 -7.24 -20.62 -0.13
N ILE A 101 -6.64 -20.70 -1.31
CA ILE A 101 -6.86 -19.79 -2.45
C ILE A 101 -7.36 -20.59 -3.65
N SER A 102 -8.02 -19.91 -4.61
CA SER A 102 -8.43 -20.58 -5.84
C SER A 102 -7.24 -20.93 -6.74
N SER A 103 -7.39 -21.96 -7.59
CA SER A 103 -6.36 -22.31 -8.57
C SER A 103 -6.04 -21.15 -9.50
N GLU A 104 -7.06 -20.44 -9.95
CA GLU A 104 -6.92 -19.25 -10.81
C GLU A 104 -6.15 -18.12 -10.12
N THR A 105 -6.38 -17.88 -8.82
CA THR A 105 -5.60 -16.90 -8.04
C THR A 105 -4.12 -17.31 -7.97
N TRP A 106 -3.83 -18.59 -7.78
CA TRP A 106 -2.48 -19.09 -7.76
C TRP A 106 -1.79 -19.00 -9.14
N GLU A 107 -2.49 -19.36 -10.21
CA GLU A 107 -1.99 -19.29 -11.58
C GLU A 107 -1.64 -17.85 -11.95
N GLN A 108 -2.53 -16.91 -11.69
CA GLN A 108 -2.30 -15.49 -11.94
C GLN A 108 -1.11 -14.93 -11.12
N LEU A 109 -0.96 -15.35 -9.87
CA LEU A 109 0.19 -14.97 -9.05
C LEU A 109 1.51 -15.47 -9.64
N ASN A 110 1.55 -16.73 -10.12
CA ASN A 110 2.73 -17.28 -10.79
C ASN A 110 3.03 -16.55 -12.10
N GLU A 111 2.01 -16.30 -12.92
CA GLU A 111 2.17 -15.57 -14.18
C GLU A 111 2.75 -14.17 -13.94
N PHE A 112 2.21 -13.45 -12.95
CA PHE A 112 2.73 -12.14 -12.58
C PHE A 112 4.19 -12.18 -12.11
N TYR A 113 4.54 -13.13 -11.24
CA TYR A 113 5.92 -13.32 -10.81
C TYR A 113 6.85 -13.65 -11.98
N HIS A 114 6.45 -14.58 -12.87
CA HIS A 114 7.27 -14.95 -14.02
C HIS A 114 7.43 -13.82 -15.01
N PHE A 115 6.41 -13.00 -15.23
CA PHE A 115 6.53 -11.78 -16.05
C PHE A 115 7.65 -10.88 -15.55
N VAL A 116 7.69 -10.56 -14.24
CA VAL A 116 8.70 -9.65 -13.68
C VAL A 116 10.09 -10.32 -13.58
N ASN A 117 10.15 -11.62 -13.32
CA ASN A 117 11.41 -12.36 -13.15
C ASN A 117 11.99 -12.92 -14.46
N SER A 118 11.40 -12.61 -15.61
CA SER A 118 11.84 -13.14 -16.90
C SER A 118 13.04 -12.38 -17.45
N GLU A 119 14.00 -13.08 -18.03
CA GLU A 119 15.11 -12.47 -18.77
C GLU A 119 14.61 -11.64 -19.98
N ALA A 120 13.48 -12.04 -20.59
CA ALA A 120 12.88 -11.30 -21.70
C ALA A 120 12.38 -9.90 -21.31
N THR A 121 12.04 -9.69 -20.03
CA THR A 121 11.55 -8.40 -19.50
C THR A 121 12.56 -7.67 -18.64
N LYS A 122 13.76 -8.18 -18.46
CA LYS A 122 14.80 -7.67 -17.54
C LYS A 122 15.14 -6.20 -17.78
N ASP A 123 15.30 -5.80 -19.02
CA ASP A 123 15.64 -4.44 -19.41
C ASP A 123 14.41 -3.59 -19.80
N ALA A 124 13.21 -4.19 -19.81
CA ALA A 124 11.98 -3.49 -20.18
C ALA A 124 11.64 -2.30 -19.27
N PRO A 125 11.93 -2.33 -17.94
CA PRO A 125 11.71 -1.16 -17.07
C PRO A 125 12.48 0.10 -17.53
N LEU A 126 13.64 -0.08 -18.19
CA LEU A 126 14.47 1.01 -18.67
C LEU A 126 14.16 1.36 -20.13
N ASN A 127 13.96 0.35 -20.99
CA ASN A 127 13.80 0.54 -22.43
C ASN A 127 12.39 0.97 -22.84
N SER A 128 11.37 0.49 -22.12
CA SER A 128 9.94 0.76 -22.40
C SER A 128 9.15 0.89 -21.10
N PRO A 129 9.50 1.85 -20.22
CA PRO A 129 8.95 1.94 -18.86
C PRO A 129 7.42 2.07 -18.86
N GLY A 130 6.83 2.84 -19.74
CA GLY A 130 5.38 3.04 -19.81
C GLY A 130 4.61 1.75 -20.05
N ASP A 131 5.07 0.89 -20.97
CA ASP A 131 4.43 -0.40 -21.27
C ASP A 131 4.66 -1.40 -20.14
N TYR A 132 5.88 -1.46 -19.63
CA TYR A 132 6.23 -2.35 -18.53
C TYR A 132 5.39 -2.07 -17.28
N PHE A 133 5.38 -0.83 -16.79
CA PHE A 133 4.63 -0.49 -15.59
C PHE A 133 3.11 -0.55 -15.78
N ARG A 134 2.62 -0.33 -17.00
CA ARG A 134 1.22 -0.59 -17.35
C ARG A 134 0.89 -2.07 -17.17
N THR A 135 1.74 -2.97 -17.68
CA THR A 135 1.55 -4.42 -17.57
C THR A 135 1.62 -4.89 -16.12
N VAL A 136 2.55 -4.38 -15.30
CA VAL A 136 2.60 -4.63 -13.85
C VAL A 136 1.28 -4.27 -13.17
N LYS A 137 0.72 -3.09 -13.48
CA LYS A 137 -0.59 -2.66 -12.94
C LYS A 137 -1.74 -3.57 -13.39
N GLN A 138 -1.72 -4.01 -14.66
CA GLN A 138 -2.74 -4.92 -15.21
C GLN A 138 -2.71 -6.29 -14.53
N HIS A 139 -1.54 -6.89 -14.32
CA HIS A 139 -1.41 -8.15 -13.58
C HIS A 139 -1.94 -8.05 -12.15
N ALA A 140 -1.66 -6.95 -11.46
CA ALA A 140 -2.16 -6.71 -10.11
C ALA A 140 -3.70 -6.55 -10.09
N HIS A 141 -4.28 -5.83 -11.03
CA HIS A 141 -5.74 -5.69 -11.16
C HIS A 141 -6.39 -7.04 -11.50
N LEU A 142 -5.80 -7.81 -12.40
CA LEU A 142 -6.30 -9.13 -12.77
C LEU A 142 -6.27 -10.07 -11.55
N PHE A 143 -5.16 -10.11 -10.80
CA PHE A 143 -5.07 -10.87 -9.56
C PHE A 143 -6.20 -10.52 -8.58
N GLN A 144 -6.45 -9.24 -8.38
CA GLN A 144 -7.51 -8.79 -7.48
C GLN A 144 -8.90 -9.20 -7.98
N GLY A 145 -9.16 -9.04 -9.28
CA GLY A 145 -10.43 -9.42 -9.91
C GLY A 145 -10.70 -10.92 -9.82
N ILE A 146 -9.68 -11.74 -10.09
CA ILE A 146 -9.77 -13.20 -9.96
C ILE A 146 -10.03 -13.60 -8.50
N MET A 147 -9.27 -13.05 -7.56
CA MET A 147 -9.44 -13.34 -6.13
C MET A 147 -10.86 -12.97 -5.66
N ASP A 148 -11.39 -11.84 -6.09
CA ASP A 148 -12.73 -11.37 -5.74
C ASP A 148 -13.83 -12.25 -6.35
N ALA A 149 -13.62 -12.74 -7.59
CA ALA A 149 -14.60 -13.54 -8.33
C ALA A 149 -14.58 -15.04 -7.95
N THR A 150 -13.46 -15.57 -7.45
CA THR A 150 -13.27 -17.02 -7.30
C THR A 150 -13.07 -17.51 -5.87
N MET A 151 -12.73 -16.62 -4.92
CA MET A 151 -12.61 -16.97 -3.52
C MET A 151 -13.90 -16.70 -2.76
N SER A 152 -14.32 -17.64 -1.91
CA SER A 152 -15.39 -17.35 -0.95
C SER A 152 -15.00 -16.20 -0.04
N HIS A 153 -15.90 -15.24 0.19
CA HIS A 153 -15.66 -14.08 1.07
C HIS A 153 -15.71 -14.46 2.56
N ASN A 154 -14.92 -15.45 2.90
CA ASN A 154 -14.70 -15.94 4.26
C ASN A 154 -13.57 -15.16 4.97
N ALA A 155 -13.13 -15.62 6.14
CA ALA A 155 -12.05 -14.97 6.89
C ALA A 155 -10.76 -14.79 6.07
N GLY A 156 -10.39 -15.75 5.19
CA GLY A 156 -9.22 -15.66 4.32
C GLY A 156 -9.31 -14.49 3.35
N TRP A 157 -10.43 -14.39 2.64
CA TRP A 157 -10.67 -13.26 1.74
C TRP A 157 -10.62 -11.92 2.50
N HIS A 158 -11.21 -11.87 3.72
CA HIS A 158 -11.18 -10.64 4.52
C HIS A 158 -9.77 -10.27 4.99
N PHE A 159 -8.88 -11.25 5.32
CA PHE A 159 -7.48 -10.96 5.59
C PHE A 159 -6.75 -10.40 4.37
N ALA A 160 -6.95 -10.98 3.19
CA ALA A 160 -6.39 -10.46 1.94
C ALA A 160 -6.86 -9.03 1.66
N ASN A 161 -8.17 -8.79 1.73
CA ASN A 161 -8.76 -7.48 1.48
C ASN A 161 -8.29 -6.42 2.48
N MET A 162 -8.21 -6.76 3.77
CA MET A 162 -7.68 -5.87 4.81
C MET A 162 -6.21 -5.52 4.54
N GLY A 163 -5.37 -6.50 4.23
CA GLY A 163 -3.95 -6.28 3.91
C GLY A 163 -3.78 -5.36 2.70
N ARG A 164 -4.49 -5.66 1.62
CA ARG A 164 -4.51 -4.84 0.40
C ARG A 164 -4.89 -3.39 0.67
N LEU A 165 -5.98 -3.16 1.39
CA LEU A 165 -6.50 -1.82 1.63
C LEU A 165 -5.59 -0.99 2.56
N LEU A 166 -4.99 -1.60 3.58
CA LEU A 166 -4.02 -0.92 4.44
C LEU A 166 -2.74 -0.54 3.67
N GLU A 167 -2.23 -1.44 2.82
CA GLU A 167 -1.09 -1.11 1.94
C GLU A 167 -1.44 0.01 0.97
N ARG A 168 -2.65 -0.02 0.40
CA ARG A 168 -3.14 1.02 -0.52
C ARG A 168 -3.26 2.38 0.15
N ALA A 169 -3.77 2.44 1.39
CA ALA A 169 -3.85 3.68 2.16
C ALA A 169 -2.45 4.29 2.39
N ASP A 170 -1.49 3.46 2.83
CA ASP A 170 -0.09 3.88 3.02
C ASP A 170 0.51 4.39 1.70
N LYS A 171 0.36 3.65 0.61
CA LYS A 171 0.97 4.03 -0.67
C LYS A 171 0.29 5.26 -1.30
N THR A 172 -1.00 5.45 -1.13
CA THR A 172 -1.69 6.66 -1.60
C THR A 172 -1.21 7.89 -0.84
N SER A 173 -0.98 7.80 0.47
CA SER A 173 -0.41 8.90 1.25
C SER A 173 1.00 9.27 0.75
N ARG A 174 1.84 8.28 0.45
CA ARG A 174 3.19 8.48 -0.08
C ARG A 174 3.20 9.11 -1.49
N ILE A 175 2.23 8.78 -2.35
CA ILE A 175 2.10 9.44 -3.67
C ILE A 175 1.85 10.95 -3.52
N LEU A 176 1.04 11.35 -2.55
CA LEU A 176 0.82 12.77 -2.23
C LEU A 176 2.10 13.45 -1.76
N ASP A 177 2.91 12.75 -0.98
CA ASP A 177 4.16 13.26 -0.41
C ASP A 177 5.25 13.47 -1.47
N VAL A 178 5.39 12.53 -2.42
CA VAL A 178 6.28 12.69 -3.59
C VAL A 178 6.04 14.02 -4.29
N LYS A 179 4.77 14.34 -4.54
CA LYS A 179 4.40 15.58 -5.21
C LYS A 179 4.72 16.81 -4.36
N TYR A 180 4.47 16.73 -3.05
CA TYR A 180 4.74 17.82 -2.13
C TYR A 180 6.21 18.22 -2.12
N PHE A 181 7.14 17.24 -2.09
CA PHE A 181 8.58 17.51 -2.16
C PHE A 181 9.06 17.98 -3.53
N THR A 182 8.40 17.57 -4.61
CA THR A 182 8.82 17.90 -5.98
C THR A 182 8.40 19.32 -6.39
N LEU A 183 7.33 19.85 -5.78
CA LEU A 183 6.69 21.09 -6.19
C LEU A 183 6.59 22.12 -5.06
N THR A 184 7.55 22.18 -4.13
CA THR A 184 7.52 23.25 -3.13
C THR A 184 7.64 24.60 -3.85
N PRO A 185 6.54 25.33 -4.12
CA PRO A 185 6.61 26.68 -4.61
C PRO A 185 7.06 27.57 -3.47
N SER A 186 7.87 28.54 -3.78
CA SER A 186 7.97 29.73 -2.94
C SER A 186 6.52 30.28 -2.68
N PRO A 187 6.20 30.76 -1.48
CA PRO A 187 4.86 31.30 -1.15
C PRO A 187 4.35 32.41 -2.05
N ALA A 188 5.15 32.87 -3.01
CA ALA A 188 4.88 33.99 -3.92
C ALA A 188 4.22 33.58 -5.26
N ASP A 189 4.16 32.29 -5.61
CA ASP A 189 3.64 31.87 -6.92
C ASP A 189 2.17 31.39 -6.77
N GLY A 190 1.27 32.33 -6.94
CA GLY A 190 -0.15 32.02 -7.13
C GLY A 190 -0.38 31.19 -8.39
N GLY A 191 -0.91 29.96 -8.23
CA GLY A 191 -1.57 29.13 -9.23
C GLY A 191 -0.91 29.07 -10.62
N ASN A 192 0.26 28.47 -10.73
CA ASN A 192 0.93 28.29 -12.03
C ASN A 192 0.41 27.05 -12.78
N THR A 193 0.31 27.15 -14.10
CA THR A 193 -0.05 26.05 -15.02
C THR A 193 0.80 24.78 -14.81
N ILE A 194 2.05 24.93 -14.39
CA ILE A 194 2.98 23.84 -14.05
C ILE A 194 2.50 23.03 -12.82
N ASP A 195 1.90 23.69 -11.84
CA ASP A 195 1.37 23.02 -10.65
C ASP A 195 0.13 22.18 -11.01
N ASP A 196 -0.73 22.65 -11.88
CA ASP A 196 -1.89 21.91 -12.38
C ASP A 196 -1.50 20.64 -13.14
N LEU A 197 -0.44 20.70 -13.97
CA LEU A 197 0.10 19.53 -14.67
C LEU A 197 0.59 18.47 -13.68
N GLY A 198 1.32 18.88 -12.67
CA GLY A 198 1.81 17.97 -11.64
C GLY A 198 0.69 17.30 -10.84
N TRP A 199 -0.34 18.01 -10.44
CA TRP A 199 -1.50 17.43 -9.77
C TRP A 199 -2.32 16.53 -10.69
N SER A 200 -2.37 16.85 -11.99
CA SER A 200 -2.94 15.94 -13.00
C SER A 200 -2.17 14.63 -13.08
N ALA A 201 -0.84 14.67 -13.05
CA ALA A 201 0.01 13.48 -13.06
C ALA A 201 -0.24 12.60 -11.82
N VAL A 202 -0.33 13.21 -10.63
CA VAL A 202 -0.70 12.49 -9.38
C VAL A 202 -2.05 11.79 -9.53
N LEU A 203 -3.08 12.49 -9.97
CA LEU A 203 -4.41 11.91 -10.17
C LEU A 203 -4.42 10.79 -11.21
N ARG A 204 -3.65 10.92 -12.30
CA ARG A 204 -3.51 9.87 -13.32
C ARG A 204 -2.77 8.64 -12.78
N SER A 205 -1.74 8.83 -11.98
CA SER A 205 -0.97 7.72 -11.39
C SER A 205 -1.83 6.83 -10.48
N VAL A 206 -2.78 7.42 -9.76
CA VAL A 206 -3.76 6.67 -8.95
C VAL A 206 -5.01 6.25 -9.73
N SER A 207 -5.03 6.45 -11.06
CA SER A 207 -6.20 6.21 -11.94
C SER A 207 -7.46 6.94 -11.46
N GLY A 208 -7.29 8.12 -10.87
CA GLY A 208 -8.36 8.90 -10.26
C GLY A 208 -8.77 10.15 -11.03
N PHE A 209 -8.08 10.48 -12.12
CA PHE A 209 -8.27 11.77 -12.83
C PHE A 209 -9.68 11.97 -13.35
N GLU A 210 -10.27 10.95 -13.98
CA GLU A 210 -11.62 10.99 -14.54
C GLU A 210 -12.67 11.10 -13.41
N MET A 211 -12.51 10.33 -12.34
CA MET A 211 -13.41 10.36 -11.18
C MET A 211 -13.32 11.68 -10.42
N TYR A 212 -12.14 12.23 -10.30
CA TYR A 212 -11.93 13.57 -9.75
C TYR A 212 -12.67 14.64 -10.58
N ARG A 213 -12.52 14.61 -11.92
CA ARG A 213 -13.18 15.58 -12.82
C ARG A 213 -14.69 15.49 -12.81
N GLN A 214 -15.27 14.33 -12.56
CA GLN A 214 -16.73 14.19 -12.38
C GLN A 214 -17.23 14.95 -11.14
N ARG A 215 -16.40 15.02 -10.09
CA ARG A 215 -16.76 15.68 -8.84
C ARG A 215 -16.35 17.17 -8.78
N PHE A 216 -15.20 17.50 -9.34
CA PHE A 216 -14.61 18.83 -9.26
C PHE A 216 -14.34 19.43 -10.65
N ARG A 217 -14.72 20.71 -10.83
CA ARG A 217 -14.58 21.39 -12.14
C ARG A 217 -13.19 21.95 -12.44
N GLY A 218 -12.30 22.02 -11.44
CA GLY A 218 -10.96 22.57 -11.60
C GLY A 218 -9.98 21.88 -10.68
N LEU A 219 -8.69 21.93 -11.02
CA LEU A 219 -7.61 21.44 -10.19
C LEU A 219 -7.29 22.43 -9.07
N SER A 220 -7.07 21.94 -7.87
CA SER A 220 -6.44 22.68 -6.80
C SER A 220 -5.90 21.69 -5.77
N VAL A 221 -4.81 22.05 -5.10
CA VAL A 221 -4.19 21.25 -4.01
C VAL A 221 -5.24 20.78 -3.02
N LYS A 222 -6.06 21.71 -2.51
CA LYS A 222 -7.13 21.43 -1.56
C LYS A 222 -8.05 20.31 -2.03
N ARG A 223 -8.58 20.39 -3.26
CA ARG A 223 -9.52 19.40 -3.81
C ARG A 223 -8.86 18.06 -4.10
N VAL A 224 -7.59 18.05 -4.54
CA VAL A 224 -6.84 16.82 -4.76
C VAL A 224 -6.57 16.11 -3.43
N VAL A 225 -6.14 16.83 -2.40
CA VAL A 225 -5.98 16.28 -1.05
C VAL A 225 -7.31 15.77 -0.49
N GLU A 226 -8.39 16.56 -0.60
CA GLU A 226 -9.74 16.14 -0.20
C GLU A 226 -10.13 14.83 -0.87
N PHE A 227 -9.93 14.72 -2.20
CA PHE A 227 -10.26 13.53 -2.99
C PHE A 227 -9.43 12.31 -2.63
N LEU A 228 -8.12 12.45 -2.47
CA LEU A 228 -7.22 11.33 -2.21
C LEU A 228 -7.17 10.92 -0.73
N VAL A 229 -7.52 11.81 0.19
CA VAL A 229 -7.50 11.52 1.62
C VAL A 229 -8.89 11.22 2.16
N LEU A 230 -9.88 12.07 1.89
CA LEU A 230 -11.16 12.07 2.59
C LEU A 230 -12.35 11.52 1.79
N ASP A 231 -12.18 11.24 0.49
CA ASP A 231 -13.28 10.70 -0.33
C ASP A 231 -13.73 9.32 0.18
N ARG A 232 -15.04 9.11 0.26
CA ARG A 232 -15.63 7.86 0.78
C ARG A 232 -15.95 6.84 -0.31
N GLN A 233 -15.86 7.21 -1.58
CA GLN A 233 -16.27 6.39 -2.72
C GLN A 233 -15.08 5.99 -3.61
N PHE A 234 -14.06 6.84 -3.68
CA PHE A 234 -12.91 6.56 -4.54
C PHE A 234 -12.05 5.42 -3.95
N PRO A 235 -11.84 4.30 -4.67
CA PRO A 235 -11.23 3.08 -4.12
C PRO A 235 -9.78 3.22 -3.66
N ARG A 236 -9.12 4.33 -4.01
CA ARG A 236 -7.74 4.62 -3.59
C ARG A 236 -7.63 5.77 -2.60
N SER A 237 -8.73 6.36 -2.15
CA SER A 237 -8.67 7.32 -1.07
C SER A 237 -8.33 6.62 0.25
N VAL A 238 -7.65 7.34 1.14
CA VAL A 238 -7.31 6.83 2.47
C VAL A 238 -8.57 6.45 3.25
N GLN A 239 -9.57 7.32 3.25
CA GLN A 239 -10.83 7.10 3.97
C GLN A 239 -11.59 5.85 3.48
N TYR A 240 -11.67 5.64 2.16
CA TYR A 240 -12.28 4.43 1.59
C TYR A 240 -11.51 3.19 2.05
N CYS A 241 -10.19 3.22 1.95
CA CYS A 241 -9.34 2.09 2.32
C CYS A 241 -9.47 1.72 3.80
N LEU A 242 -9.45 2.71 4.70
CA LEU A 242 -9.65 2.48 6.15
C LEU A 242 -11.04 1.90 6.44
N SER A 243 -12.06 2.40 5.77
CA SER A 243 -13.44 1.91 5.94
C SER A 243 -13.60 0.46 5.50
N GLY A 244 -13.01 0.11 4.36
CA GLY A 244 -13.03 -1.27 3.85
C GLY A 244 -12.18 -2.23 4.70
N ALA A 245 -11.02 -1.77 5.19
CA ALA A 245 -10.16 -2.54 6.08
C ALA A 245 -10.86 -2.81 7.43
N GLU A 246 -11.51 -1.80 8.03
CA GLU A 246 -12.28 -1.99 9.25
C GLU A 246 -13.47 -2.94 9.05
N SER A 247 -14.19 -2.82 7.93
CA SER A 247 -15.27 -3.74 7.58
C SER A 247 -14.78 -5.18 7.53
N SER A 248 -13.63 -5.44 6.88
CA SER A 248 -13.02 -6.77 6.82
C SER A 248 -12.58 -7.27 8.19
N LEU A 249 -11.95 -6.41 9.00
CA LEU A 249 -11.54 -6.76 10.37
C LEU A 249 -12.74 -7.18 11.22
N ARG A 250 -13.86 -6.45 11.15
CA ARG A 250 -15.09 -6.78 11.88
C ARG A 250 -15.74 -8.08 11.39
N LYS A 251 -15.64 -8.41 10.10
CA LYS A 251 -16.10 -9.69 9.57
C LYS A 251 -15.25 -10.87 10.09
N ILE A 252 -13.96 -10.64 10.31
CA ILE A 252 -13.06 -11.65 10.90
C ILE A 252 -13.38 -11.87 12.38
N THR A 253 -13.57 -10.80 13.15
CA THR A 253 -13.69 -10.87 14.63
C THR A 253 -15.11 -11.08 15.12
N GLY A 254 -16.12 -10.75 14.30
CA GLY A 254 -17.52 -10.72 14.71
C GLY A 254 -17.87 -9.60 15.70
N THR A 255 -16.98 -8.61 15.88
CA THR A 255 -17.20 -7.51 16.82
C THR A 255 -18.20 -6.49 16.25
N PRO A 256 -19.23 -6.08 17.01
CA PRO A 256 -20.19 -5.08 16.58
C PRO A 256 -19.55 -3.72 16.28
N ALA A 257 -20.22 -2.91 15.45
CA ALA A 257 -19.79 -1.56 15.16
C ALA A 257 -19.68 -0.71 16.45
N LEU A 258 -18.77 0.28 16.44
CA LEU A 258 -18.51 1.20 17.55
C LEU A 258 -18.00 0.56 18.85
N THR A 259 -17.65 -0.73 18.82
CA THR A 259 -16.98 -1.43 19.92
C THR A 259 -15.66 -2.02 19.49
N TYR A 260 -14.81 -2.43 20.43
CA TYR A 260 -13.57 -3.12 20.12
C TYR A 260 -13.26 -4.19 21.20
N ARG A 261 -12.58 -5.27 20.79
CA ARG A 261 -12.13 -6.36 21.67
C ARG A 261 -10.62 -6.55 21.63
N CYS A 262 -9.93 -5.96 20.66
CA CYS A 262 -8.49 -6.09 20.48
C CYS A 262 -7.83 -4.76 20.07
N SER A 263 -6.49 -4.72 20.13
CA SER A 263 -5.70 -3.52 19.79
C SER A 263 -5.86 -3.12 18.32
N ALA A 264 -5.95 -4.09 17.42
CA ALA A 264 -6.16 -3.85 15.98
C ALA A 264 -7.47 -3.08 15.71
N GLU A 265 -8.59 -3.55 16.30
CA GLU A 265 -9.90 -2.90 16.15
C GLU A 265 -9.90 -1.48 16.72
N ARG A 266 -9.30 -1.29 17.90
CA ARG A 266 -9.23 0.02 18.53
C ARG A 266 -8.44 1.00 17.67
N ARG A 267 -7.23 0.62 17.23
CA ARG A 267 -6.34 1.49 16.45
C ARG A 267 -6.96 1.85 15.09
N LEU A 268 -7.49 0.84 14.37
CA LEU A 268 -8.10 1.05 13.05
C LEU A 268 -9.41 1.85 13.15
N GLY A 269 -10.27 1.54 14.13
CA GLY A 269 -11.50 2.27 14.35
C GLY A 269 -11.28 3.73 14.75
N SER A 270 -10.25 4.01 15.59
CA SER A 270 -9.88 5.37 15.96
C SER A 270 -9.37 6.17 14.75
N LEU A 271 -8.47 5.60 13.93
CA LEU A 271 -7.95 6.29 12.75
C LEU A 271 -9.06 6.53 11.71
N LYS A 272 -9.92 5.54 11.46
CA LYS A 272 -11.08 5.72 10.57
C LYS A 272 -12.00 6.84 11.05
N ALA A 273 -12.30 6.90 12.34
CA ALA A 273 -13.13 7.96 12.92
C ALA A 273 -12.46 9.32 12.79
N GLU A 274 -11.18 9.42 13.09
CA GLU A 274 -10.40 10.65 12.90
C GLU A 274 -10.51 11.16 11.47
N MET A 275 -10.29 10.28 10.47
CA MET A 275 -10.41 10.65 9.05
C MET A 275 -11.85 11.04 8.67
N ALA A 276 -12.85 10.39 9.24
CA ALA A 276 -14.26 10.67 8.93
C ALA A 276 -14.73 12.05 9.41
N TYR A 277 -14.08 12.59 10.42
CA TYR A 277 -14.35 13.91 11.00
C TYR A 277 -13.26 14.95 10.68
N SER A 278 -12.25 14.57 9.89
CA SER A 278 -11.22 15.50 9.42
C SER A 278 -11.76 16.39 8.30
N ASP A 279 -11.25 17.59 8.28
CA ASP A 279 -11.53 18.61 7.27
C ASP A 279 -10.22 18.96 6.54
N VAL A 280 -10.31 19.17 5.24
CA VAL A 280 -9.15 19.39 4.38
C VAL A 280 -8.42 20.71 4.72
N GLU A 281 -9.14 21.73 5.17
CA GLU A 281 -8.57 22.99 5.64
C GLU A 281 -7.65 22.78 6.84
N ALA A 282 -8.11 22.02 7.82
CA ALA A 282 -7.32 21.69 9.00
C ALA A 282 -6.07 20.86 8.64
N ILE A 283 -6.18 19.92 7.68
CA ILE A 283 -5.04 19.16 7.17
C ILE A 283 -4.00 20.09 6.55
N LEU A 284 -4.42 21.00 5.67
CA LEU A 284 -3.50 21.92 4.99
C LEU A 284 -2.89 22.95 5.95
N GLN A 285 -3.64 23.43 6.93
CA GLN A 285 -3.13 24.37 7.96
C GLN A 285 -2.08 23.72 8.86
N ARG A 286 -2.25 22.44 9.21
CA ARG A 286 -1.27 21.66 9.96
C ARG A 286 -0.01 21.37 9.14
N GLY A 287 -0.10 21.39 7.83
CA GLY A 287 0.93 20.98 6.88
C GLY A 287 0.70 19.56 6.38
N LEU A 288 0.61 19.42 5.05
CA LEU A 288 0.29 18.15 4.40
C LEU A 288 1.33 17.05 4.71
N HIS A 289 2.61 17.38 4.65
CA HIS A 289 3.69 16.44 4.97
C HIS A 289 3.60 15.92 6.41
N GLN A 290 3.46 16.83 7.41
CA GLN A 290 3.30 16.43 8.80
C GLN A 290 2.07 15.54 9.03
N PHE A 291 0.98 15.85 8.33
CA PHE A 291 -0.23 15.01 8.39
C PHE A 291 0.03 13.62 7.82
N ILE A 292 0.75 13.52 6.69
CA ILE A 292 1.09 12.23 6.05
C ILE A 292 2.00 11.40 6.96
N ASP A 293 3.02 11.98 7.57
CA ASP A 293 3.90 11.29 8.52
C ASP A 293 3.13 10.69 9.69
N ASP A 294 2.27 11.48 10.32
CA ASP A 294 1.43 11.01 11.42
C ASP A 294 0.46 9.90 10.98
N LEU A 295 -0.07 9.99 9.77
CA LEU A 295 -0.91 8.95 9.18
C LEU A 295 -0.14 7.66 8.99
N GLN A 296 1.09 7.72 8.48
CA GLN A 296 1.94 6.55 8.28
C GLN A 296 2.32 5.88 9.61
N ILE A 297 2.64 6.66 10.64
CA ILE A 297 2.89 6.14 11.99
C ILE A 297 1.66 5.38 12.51
N LYS A 298 0.47 5.94 12.34
CA LYS A 298 -0.78 5.29 12.76
C LYS A 298 -1.09 4.03 11.96
N LEU A 299 -0.82 4.02 10.64
CA LEU A 299 -0.98 2.83 9.78
C LEU A 299 -0.01 1.70 10.20
N ASN A 300 1.24 2.04 10.52
CA ASN A 300 2.21 1.08 11.04
C ASN A 300 1.73 0.50 12.38
N ALA A 301 1.27 1.34 13.30
CA ALA A 301 0.72 0.90 14.57
C ALA A 301 -0.51 -0.02 14.42
N ILE A 302 -1.33 0.17 13.38
CA ILE A 302 -2.42 -0.76 13.04
C ILE A 302 -1.85 -2.10 12.59
N GLY A 303 -0.80 -2.11 11.76
CA GLY A 303 -0.09 -3.31 11.34
C GLY A 303 0.42 -4.12 12.53
N ASP A 304 1.07 -3.45 13.49
CA ASP A 304 1.54 -4.07 14.74
C ASP A 304 0.37 -4.68 15.53
N GLY A 305 -0.73 -3.95 15.66
CA GLY A 305 -1.93 -4.44 16.35
C GLY A 305 -2.56 -5.67 15.67
N ILE A 306 -2.52 -5.74 14.34
CA ILE A 306 -2.97 -6.92 13.58
C ILE A 306 -2.03 -8.10 13.84
N HIS A 307 -0.73 -7.88 13.79
CA HIS A 307 0.27 -8.91 14.09
C HIS A 307 0.09 -9.47 15.51
N GLU A 308 0.03 -8.61 16.52
CA GLU A 308 -0.20 -8.98 17.92
C GLU A 308 -1.50 -9.78 18.12
N THR A 309 -2.55 -9.40 17.40
CA THR A 309 -3.89 -9.99 17.58
C THR A 309 -4.02 -11.35 16.89
N PHE A 310 -3.48 -11.51 15.68
CA PHE A 310 -3.80 -12.66 14.83
C PHE A 310 -2.60 -13.54 14.49
N PHE A 311 -1.38 -13.00 14.46
CA PHE A 311 -0.21 -13.68 13.91
C PHE A 311 0.81 -14.07 14.98
N ALA A 312 0.94 -13.30 16.07
CA ALA A 312 1.85 -13.60 17.15
C ALA A 312 1.53 -14.95 17.78
N MET A 313 2.53 -15.80 17.93
CA MET A 313 2.40 -17.05 18.69
C MET A 313 2.18 -16.70 20.16
N ARG A 314 1.00 -16.98 20.69
CA ARG A 314 0.78 -16.93 22.13
C ARG A 314 1.48 -18.15 22.74
N PRO A 315 2.34 -18.00 23.75
CA PRO A 315 2.81 -19.12 24.54
C PRO A 315 1.58 -19.86 25.07
N VAL A 316 1.51 -21.15 24.86
CA VAL A 316 0.52 -21.98 25.56
C VAL A 316 0.89 -21.89 27.01
N GLU A 317 0.14 -21.13 27.82
CA GLU A 317 0.23 -21.24 29.27
C GLU A 317 -0.14 -22.67 29.61
N ALA A 318 0.86 -23.45 29.99
CA ALA A 318 0.67 -24.79 30.51
C ALA A 318 -0.06 -24.65 31.83
N SER A 319 -1.38 -24.73 31.81
CA SER A 319 -2.18 -24.94 32.99
C SER A 319 -1.95 -26.37 33.49
N GLN A 320 -0.78 -26.59 34.09
CA GLN A 320 -0.55 -27.75 34.96
C GLN A 320 -1.18 -27.48 36.31
N GLN A 321 -2.46 -27.64 36.43
CA GLN A 321 -3.08 -28.07 37.66
C GLN A 321 -3.18 -29.59 37.62
N GLN A 322 -2.07 -30.27 37.91
CA GLN A 322 -2.10 -31.63 38.40
C GLN A 322 -2.74 -31.59 39.80
N THR A 323 -4.02 -31.89 39.85
CA THR A 323 -4.68 -32.28 41.11
C THR A 323 -4.06 -33.60 41.55
N GLN A 324 -3.10 -33.55 42.47
CA GLN A 324 -2.67 -34.73 43.24
C GLN A 324 -3.84 -35.16 44.12
N LEU A 325 -4.60 -36.14 43.67
CA LEU A 325 -5.44 -36.94 44.55
C LEU A 325 -4.53 -37.79 45.42
N SER A 326 -4.26 -37.33 46.65
CA SER A 326 -3.69 -38.14 47.69
C SER A 326 -4.71 -39.20 48.10
N THR A 327 -4.50 -40.42 47.65
CA THR A 327 -5.12 -41.61 48.23
C THR A 327 -4.58 -41.81 49.67
N VAL A 328 -5.37 -41.48 50.64
CA VAL A 328 -5.15 -41.95 52.05
C VAL A 328 -5.79 -43.31 52.15
N SER A 329 -4.94 -44.28 52.28
CA SER A 329 -5.30 -45.64 52.69
C SER A 329 -5.78 -45.67 54.15
N ARG A 330 -6.93 -46.33 54.38
CA ARG A 330 -7.18 -47.21 55.50
C ARG A 330 -8.11 -48.34 55.11
#